data_f671a6791294524e1fdc18e861160236
#
_entry.id   f671a6791294524e1fdc18e861160236
#
_cell.length_a   1.000
_cell.length_b   1.000
_cell.length_c   1.000
_cell.angle_alpha   90.00
_cell.angle_beta   90.00
_cell.angle_gamma   90.00
#
_symmetry.space_group_name_H-M   'P 1'
#
loop_
_entity.id
_entity.type
_entity.pdbx_description
1 polymer ?
#
loop_
_entity_poly.entity_id
_entity_poly.type
_entity_poly.pdbx_seq_one_letter_code
_entity_poly.pdbx_strand_id
1 'polypeptide(L)'
;MAVTKILARKGRLDVGVRYVLNGDKTQEQILTARLNCEPDREVRQMLETKRDYGKEDGVQYYHMIQSFRPSEITPELALEIAKEFASEHLPGYQTVIGVHVDKEHIHAHILFNSVNADTGEKYHSNAQSYYRQIRAISDRLCREHGLSVIVQGEPSKAVSYVEWLRQSRGQATFRSLLKADLREAIQDANDL
;
A
#
# COMPACT_ATOMS: atom_id res chain seq x y z
N MET A 1 2.88 11.63 -5.43
CA MET A 1 1.88 11.47 -4.35
C MET A 1 1.69 9.97 -4.12
N ALA A 2 1.94 9.47 -2.92
CA ALA A 2 1.74 8.07 -2.58
C ALA A 2 0.32 7.83 -2.03
N VAL A 3 -0.29 6.73 -2.47
CA VAL A 3 -1.56 6.24 -1.94
C VAL A 3 -1.33 4.87 -1.30
N THR A 4 -1.73 4.70 -0.06
CA THR A 4 -1.60 3.43 0.66
C THR A 4 -2.91 2.67 0.72
N LYS A 5 -2.83 1.35 0.71
CA LYS A 5 -3.94 0.42 0.91
C LYS A 5 -3.45 -0.80 1.69
N ILE A 6 -4.23 -1.29 2.65
CA ILE A 6 -3.94 -2.53 3.36
C ILE A 6 -5.11 -3.51 3.23
N LEU A 7 -4.80 -4.78 3.01
CA LEU A 7 -5.74 -5.86 2.80
C LEU A 7 -5.40 -7.04 3.71
N ALA A 8 -6.32 -7.42 4.58
CA ALA A 8 -6.25 -8.67 5.32
C ALA A 8 -6.58 -9.85 4.38
N ARG A 9 -5.76 -10.86 4.35
CA ARG A 9 -5.89 -12.03 3.47
C ARG A 9 -6.00 -13.32 4.26
N LYS A 10 -7.05 -14.09 3.97
CA LYS A 10 -7.28 -15.44 4.53
C LYS A 10 -6.86 -16.57 3.58
N GLY A 11 -6.44 -16.21 2.37
CA GLY A 11 -6.05 -17.17 1.33
C GLY A 11 -4.63 -17.70 1.52
N ARG A 12 -4.18 -18.47 0.53
CA ARG A 12 -2.86 -19.14 0.52
C ARG A 12 -1.72 -18.12 0.53
N LEU A 13 -0.84 -18.24 1.52
CA LEU A 13 0.33 -17.37 1.71
C LEU A 13 1.34 -17.49 0.55
N ASP A 14 1.60 -18.72 0.06
CA ASP A 14 2.54 -18.97 -1.04
C ASP A 14 2.14 -18.27 -2.34
N VAL A 15 0.83 -18.16 -2.61
CA VAL A 15 0.31 -17.41 -3.77
C VAL A 15 0.56 -15.91 -3.60
N GLY A 16 0.37 -15.39 -2.40
CA GLY A 16 0.64 -13.97 -2.09
C GLY A 16 2.13 -13.63 -2.24
N VAL A 17 3.02 -14.43 -1.66
CA VAL A 17 4.48 -14.24 -1.74
C VAL A 17 4.96 -14.33 -3.19
N ARG A 18 4.51 -15.34 -3.95
CA ARG A 18 4.85 -15.49 -5.37
C ARG A 18 4.39 -14.30 -6.21
N TYR A 19 3.23 -13.73 -5.90
CA TYR A 19 2.74 -12.52 -6.59
C TYR A 19 3.65 -11.32 -6.32
N VAL A 20 4.04 -11.09 -5.08
CA VAL A 20 4.90 -9.96 -4.69
C VAL A 20 6.30 -10.09 -5.28
N LEU A 21 6.85 -11.30 -5.32
CA LEU A 21 8.19 -11.60 -5.83
C LEU A 21 8.23 -11.98 -7.32
N ASN A 22 7.16 -11.72 -8.07
CA ASN A 22 7.11 -12.08 -9.48
C ASN A 22 8.24 -11.38 -10.27
N GLY A 23 9.17 -12.17 -10.83
CA GLY A 23 10.33 -11.68 -11.57
C GLY A 23 9.99 -10.78 -12.75
N ASP A 24 8.93 -11.11 -13.51
CA ASP A 24 8.48 -10.31 -14.66
C ASP A 24 8.07 -8.89 -14.28
N LYS A 25 7.70 -8.67 -12.99
CA LYS A 25 7.23 -7.39 -12.47
C LYS A 25 8.27 -6.63 -11.66
N THR A 26 9.27 -7.33 -11.15
CA THR A 26 10.29 -6.83 -10.21
C THR A 26 11.69 -6.80 -10.81
N GLN A 27 11.79 -6.72 -12.14
CA GLN A 27 13.07 -6.77 -12.86
C GLN A 27 13.92 -7.97 -12.42
N GLU A 28 13.43 -9.19 -12.67
CA GLU A 28 14.09 -10.43 -12.27
C GLU A 28 14.41 -10.52 -10.76
N GLN A 29 13.51 -9.98 -9.94
CA GLN A 29 13.61 -9.88 -8.47
C GLN A 29 14.69 -8.91 -7.94
N ILE A 30 15.32 -8.09 -8.77
CA ILE A 30 16.23 -7.05 -8.31
C ILE A 30 15.51 -6.05 -7.38
N LEU A 31 14.26 -5.71 -7.70
CA LEU A 31 13.44 -4.78 -6.93
C LEU A 31 12.66 -5.48 -5.80
N THR A 32 13.35 -6.34 -5.04
CA THR A 32 12.75 -7.06 -3.90
C THR A 32 13.56 -6.92 -2.63
N ALA A 33 12.90 -7.05 -1.48
CA ALA A 33 13.54 -7.10 -0.18
C ALA A 33 12.82 -8.07 0.76
N ARG A 34 13.53 -8.52 1.80
CA ARG A 34 13.02 -9.35 2.89
C ARG A 34 13.46 -8.74 4.20
N LEU A 35 12.56 -8.76 5.20
CA LEU A 35 12.84 -8.39 6.58
C LEU A 35 12.38 -9.53 7.48
N ASN A 36 13.22 -9.91 8.43
CA ASN A 36 12.97 -10.98 9.40
C ASN A 36 12.64 -12.34 8.77
N CYS A 37 13.01 -12.58 7.52
CA CYS A 37 12.92 -13.87 6.85
C CYS A 37 14.02 -14.03 5.78
N GLU A 38 14.35 -15.29 5.48
CA GLU A 38 15.42 -15.65 4.56
C GLU A 38 14.85 -15.82 3.14
N PRO A 39 15.63 -15.47 2.10
CA PRO A 39 15.28 -15.78 0.71
C PRO A 39 14.96 -17.27 0.53
N ASP A 40 13.95 -17.56 -0.30
CA ASP A 40 13.46 -18.91 -0.64
C ASP A 40 12.88 -19.72 0.54
N ARG A 41 12.84 -19.14 1.75
CA ARG A 41 12.27 -19.76 2.95
C ARG A 41 11.13 -18.95 3.56
N GLU A 42 10.76 -17.84 2.97
CA GLU A 42 9.81 -16.85 3.52
C GLU A 42 8.47 -17.50 3.92
N VAL A 43 7.88 -18.27 2.99
CA VAL A 43 6.59 -18.95 3.22
C VAL A 43 6.71 -19.97 4.35
N ARG A 44 7.78 -20.75 4.34
CA ARG A 44 8.03 -21.76 5.38
C ARG A 44 8.17 -21.13 6.76
N GLN A 45 9.01 -20.13 6.88
CA GLN A 45 9.26 -19.42 8.14
C GLN A 45 7.99 -18.73 8.66
N MET A 46 7.19 -18.08 7.80
CA MET A 46 5.91 -17.49 8.18
C MET A 46 4.89 -18.53 8.68
N LEU A 47 4.88 -19.74 8.11
CA LEU A 47 4.01 -20.83 8.57
C LEU A 47 4.52 -21.45 9.87
N GLU A 48 5.82 -21.64 10.02
CA GLU A 48 6.46 -22.12 11.25
C GLU A 48 6.13 -21.18 12.41
N THR A 49 6.31 -19.85 12.25
CA THR A 49 5.91 -18.85 13.25
C THR A 49 4.45 -19.01 13.71
N LYS A 50 3.51 -19.17 12.78
CA LYS A 50 2.10 -19.37 13.14
C LYS A 50 1.86 -20.64 13.94
N ARG A 51 2.54 -21.73 13.56
CA ARG A 51 2.44 -23.02 14.24
C ARG A 51 3.02 -22.94 15.65
N ASP A 52 4.19 -22.33 15.81
CA ASP A 52 4.87 -22.21 17.09
C ASP A 52 4.05 -21.43 18.12
N TYR A 53 3.27 -20.46 17.66
CA TYR A 53 2.36 -19.68 18.50
C TYR A 53 0.91 -20.17 18.49
N GLY A 54 0.58 -21.28 17.80
CA GLY A 54 -0.78 -21.82 17.71
C GLY A 54 -1.78 -20.87 17.05
N LYS A 55 -1.34 -20.07 16.08
CA LYS A 55 -2.15 -19.00 15.44
C LYS A 55 -2.31 -19.20 13.94
N GLU A 56 -2.62 -20.43 13.53
CA GLU A 56 -2.76 -20.82 12.14
C GLU A 56 -4.08 -20.36 11.49
N ASP A 57 -5.09 -20.02 12.31
CA ASP A 57 -6.42 -19.64 11.85
C ASP A 57 -6.58 -18.15 11.47
N GLY A 58 -7.63 -17.86 10.70
CA GLY A 58 -8.09 -16.52 10.38
C GLY A 58 -7.25 -15.83 9.32
N VAL A 59 -6.83 -14.58 9.56
CA VAL A 59 -6.00 -13.83 8.63
C VAL A 59 -4.62 -14.47 8.54
N GLN A 60 -4.20 -14.82 7.32
CA GLN A 60 -2.94 -15.48 7.05
C GLN A 60 -1.79 -14.49 6.84
N TYR A 61 -2.06 -13.39 6.17
CA TYR A 61 -1.10 -12.33 5.93
C TYR A 61 -1.83 -11.02 5.64
N TYR A 62 -1.11 -9.93 5.77
CA TYR A 62 -1.54 -8.64 5.28
C TYR A 62 -0.77 -8.28 4.02
N HIS A 63 -1.46 -7.64 3.10
CA HIS A 63 -0.89 -7.14 1.87
C HIS A 63 -1.12 -5.64 1.80
N MET A 64 -0.08 -4.88 2.00
CA MET A 64 -0.08 -3.44 1.84
C MET A 64 0.45 -3.07 0.46
N ILE A 65 -0.14 -2.06 -0.13
CA ILE A 65 0.26 -1.51 -1.42
C ILE A 65 0.49 -0.02 -1.23
N GLN A 66 1.64 0.45 -1.66
CA GLN A 66 1.98 1.86 -1.73
C GLN A 66 2.15 2.21 -3.21
N SER A 67 1.24 3.04 -3.74
CA SER A 67 1.22 3.42 -5.16
C SER A 67 1.71 4.84 -5.30
N PHE A 68 2.66 5.06 -6.18
CA PHE A 68 3.28 6.36 -6.42
C PHE A 68 2.73 7.01 -7.69
N ARG A 69 2.79 8.33 -7.76
CA ARG A 69 2.40 9.07 -8.95
C ARG A 69 3.39 8.76 -10.10
N PRO A 70 2.91 8.61 -11.35
CA PRO A 70 3.79 8.43 -12.50
C PRO A 70 4.87 9.52 -12.57
N SER A 71 6.07 9.13 -12.94
CA SER A 71 7.24 10.02 -13.13
C SER A 71 7.71 10.78 -11.87
N GLU A 72 7.22 10.44 -10.70
CA GLU A 72 7.60 11.10 -9.43
C GLU A 72 8.70 10.35 -8.67
N ILE A 73 8.89 9.08 -8.95
CA ILE A 73 9.80 8.20 -8.19
C ILE A 73 10.47 7.19 -9.11
N THR A 74 11.69 6.78 -8.76
CA THR A 74 12.36 5.63 -9.38
C THR A 74 12.00 4.34 -8.65
N PRO A 75 12.10 3.16 -9.31
CA PRO A 75 11.82 1.88 -8.68
C PRO A 75 12.70 1.60 -7.44
N GLU A 76 13.98 2.00 -7.50
CA GLU A 76 14.95 1.83 -6.42
C GLU A 76 14.55 2.65 -5.19
N LEU A 77 14.17 3.93 -5.40
CA LEU A 77 13.71 4.79 -4.31
C LEU A 77 12.38 4.29 -3.73
N ALA A 78 11.48 3.73 -4.55
CA ALA A 78 10.26 3.11 -4.07
C ALA A 78 10.54 1.88 -3.18
N LEU A 79 11.57 1.08 -3.52
CA LEU A 79 12.02 -0.03 -2.69
C LEU A 79 12.63 0.46 -1.37
N GLU A 80 13.44 1.51 -1.40
CA GLU A 80 14.03 2.13 -0.21
C GLU A 80 12.95 2.61 0.76
N ILE A 81 12.01 3.42 0.29
CA ILE A 81 10.87 3.90 1.09
C ILE A 81 10.04 2.74 1.66
N ALA A 82 9.81 1.69 0.87
CA ALA A 82 9.06 0.52 1.34
C ALA A 82 9.82 -0.26 2.44
N LYS A 83 11.15 -0.33 2.37
CA LYS A 83 12.00 -0.93 3.40
C LYS A 83 12.00 -0.10 4.69
N GLU A 84 12.16 1.22 4.59
CA GLU A 84 12.08 2.14 5.74
C GLU A 84 10.72 2.03 6.42
N PHE A 85 9.64 2.06 5.63
CA PHE A 85 8.29 1.87 6.14
C PHE A 85 8.13 0.55 6.88
N ALA A 86 8.57 -0.56 6.29
CA ALA A 86 8.44 -1.89 6.91
C ALA A 86 9.29 -2.02 8.17
N SER A 87 10.49 -1.45 8.20
CA SER A 87 11.37 -1.47 9.37
C SER A 87 10.77 -0.71 10.56
N GLU A 88 10.10 0.42 10.30
CA GLU A 88 9.48 1.24 11.33
C GLU A 88 8.13 0.70 11.80
N HIS A 89 7.27 0.29 10.87
CA HIS A 89 5.88 -0.08 11.17
C HIS A 89 5.70 -1.55 11.56
N LEU A 90 6.59 -2.43 11.12
CA LEU A 90 6.46 -3.88 11.22
C LEU A 90 7.64 -4.55 11.97
N PRO A 91 8.10 -4.01 13.12
CA PRO A 91 9.18 -4.66 13.87
C PRO A 91 8.76 -6.07 14.28
N GLY A 92 9.64 -7.05 14.06
CA GLY A 92 9.38 -8.46 14.38
C GLY A 92 8.43 -9.20 13.41
N TYR A 93 7.83 -8.53 12.44
CA TYR A 93 7.03 -9.21 11.42
C TYR A 93 7.91 -9.65 10.25
N GLN A 94 7.77 -10.92 9.86
CA GLN A 94 8.38 -11.43 8.63
C GLN A 94 7.71 -10.77 7.43
N THR A 95 8.51 -10.06 6.63
CA THR A 95 8.00 -9.18 5.58
C THR A 95 8.70 -9.45 4.26
N VAL A 96 7.94 -9.46 3.18
CA VAL A 96 8.41 -9.56 1.80
C VAL A 96 7.96 -8.32 1.04
N ILE A 97 8.89 -7.69 0.35
CA ILE A 97 8.66 -6.47 -0.43
C ILE A 97 9.00 -6.73 -1.89
N GLY A 98 8.15 -6.26 -2.80
CA GLY A 98 8.40 -6.26 -4.23
C GLY A 98 7.89 -4.97 -4.86
N VAL A 99 8.73 -4.31 -5.64
CA VAL A 99 8.33 -3.12 -6.40
C VAL A 99 7.98 -3.56 -7.82
N HIS A 100 6.72 -3.38 -8.20
CA HIS A 100 6.22 -3.72 -9.52
C HIS A 100 6.31 -2.52 -10.45
N VAL A 101 6.89 -2.76 -11.63
CA VAL A 101 7.12 -1.76 -12.68
C VAL A 101 6.39 -2.10 -13.99
N ASP A 102 5.49 -3.07 -13.96
CA ASP A 102 4.72 -3.55 -15.11
C ASP A 102 3.60 -2.59 -15.56
N LYS A 103 3.47 -1.43 -14.91
CA LYS A 103 2.44 -0.42 -15.21
C LYS A 103 3.04 0.97 -15.25
N GLU A 104 2.28 1.94 -15.76
CA GLU A 104 2.67 3.36 -15.83
C GLU A 104 3.06 3.98 -14.48
N HIS A 105 2.59 3.41 -13.38
CA HIS A 105 2.88 3.89 -12.03
C HIS A 105 3.50 2.77 -11.20
N ILE A 106 4.48 3.15 -10.43
CA ILE A 106 5.24 2.23 -9.58
C ILE A 106 4.41 1.87 -8.34
N HIS A 107 4.39 0.58 -8.02
CA HIS A 107 3.74 0.04 -6.83
C HIS A 107 4.75 -0.71 -5.97
N ALA A 108 4.89 -0.32 -4.72
CA ALA A 108 5.54 -1.15 -3.72
C ALA A 108 4.48 -2.04 -3.05
N HIS A 109 4.66 -3.33 -3.16
CA HIS A 109 3.87 -4.35 -2.49
C HIS A 109 4.62 -4.83 -1.25
N ILE A 110 4.02 -4.67 -0.08
CA ILE A 110 4.56 -5.10 1.21
C ILE A 110 3.63 -6.17 1.75
N LEU A 111 4.07 -7.42 1.72
CA LEU A 111 3.35 -8.55 2.29
C LEU A 111 4.03 -8.96 3.59
N PHE A 112 3.28 -9.08 4.68
CA PHE A 112 3.84 -9.49 5.95
C PHE A 112 2.97 -10.52 6.67
N ASN A 113 3.61 -11.33 7.49
CA ASN A 113 2.95 -12.35 8.29
C ASN A 113 1.90 -11.73 9.23
N SER A 114 0.79 -12.40 9.43
CA SER A 114 -0.23 -11.95 10.38
C SER A 114 0.17 -12.10 11.84
N VAL A 115 1.23 -12.87 12.13
CA VAL A 115 1.77 -13.15 13.47
C VAL A 115 3.18 -12.60 13.56
N ASN A 116 3.46 -11.85 14.60
CA ASN A 116 4.78 -11.33 14.93
C ASN A 116 5.70 -12.48 15.37
N ALA A 117 6.90 -12.57 14.79
CA ALA A 117 7.82 -13.68 15.07
C ALA A 117 8.46 -13.59 16.45
N ASP A 118 8.57 -12.38 17.03
CA ASP A 118 9.21 -12.16 18.32
C ASP A 118 8.21 -12.30 19.48
N THR A 119 6.98 -11.80 19.30
CA THR A 119 5.97 -11.71 20.39
C THR A 119 4.81 -12.68 20.23
N GLY A 120 4.62 -13.26 19.04
CA GLY A 120 3.47 -14.09 18.72
C GLY A 120 2.16 -13.33 18.57
N GLU A 121 2.14 -12.00 18.68
CA GLU A 121 0.92 -11.21 18.56
C GLU A 121 0.40 -11.16 17.12
N LYS A 122 -0.92 -11.25 16.97
CA LYS A 122 -1.55 -11.01 15.66
C LYS A 122 -1.63 -9.52 15.37
N TYR A 123 -1.26 -9.16 14.14
CA TYR A 123 -1.45 -7.81 13.63
C TYR A 123 -2.93 -7.48 13.49
N HIS A 124 -3.32 -6.28 13.92
CA HIS A 124 -4.66 -5.75 13.77
C HIS A 124 -4.63 -4.40 13.06
N SER A 125 -5.49 -4.26 12.05
CA SER A 125 -5.67 -2.99 11.34
C SER A 125 -7.13 -2.57 11.39
N ASN A 126 -7.35 -1.30 11.73
CA ASN A 126 -8.65 -0.63 11.68
C ASN A 126 -8.48 0.76 11.05
N ALA A 127 -9.57 1.49 10.88
CA ALA A 127 -9.52 2.82 10.29
C ALA A 127 -8.61 3.79 11.05
N GLN A 128 -8.59 3.73 12.39
CA GLN A 128 -7.77 4.59 13.22
C GLN A 128 -6.28 4.29 13.06
N SER A 129 -5.87 3.01 13.14
CA SER A 129 -4.47 2.60 12.94
C SER A 129 -4.01 2.90 11.51
N TYR A 130 -4.90 2.72 10.51
CA TYR A 130 -4.60 3.07 9.14
C TYR A 130 -4.21 4.55 8.98
N TYR A 131 -5.03 5.46 9.46
CA TYR A 131 -4.78 6.90 9.31
C TYR A 131 -3.64 7.41 10.19
N ARG A 132 -3.55 6.96 11.45
CA ARG A 132 -2.57 7.46 12.43
C ARG A 132 -1.20 6.83 12.32
N GLN A 133 -1.09 5.62 11.76
CA GLN A 133 0.16 4.89 11.64
C GLN A 133 0.55 4.71 10.16
N ILE A 134 -0.16 3.85 9.42
CA ILE A 134 0.23 3.49 8.06
C ILE A 134 0.36 4.72 7.17
N ARG A 135 -0.69 5.53 7.09
CA ARG A 135 -0.68 6.71 6.24
C ARG A 135 0.26 7.79 6.75
N ALA A 136 0.31 8.02 8.05
CA ALA A 136 1.18 9.05 8.64
C ALA A 136 2.66 8.75 8.39
N ILE A 137 3.11 7.50 8.59
CA ILE A 137 4.48 7.06 8.30
C ILE A 137 4.76 7.19 6.79
N SER A 138 3.87 6.68 5.93
CA SER A 138 4.03 6.77 4.48
C SER A 138 4.13 8.22 3.99
N ASP A 139 3.26 9.11 4.48
CA ASP A 139 3.26 10.54 4.11
C ASP A 139 4.53 11.25 4.62
N ARG A 140 5.04 10.89 5.81
CA ARG A 140 6.29 11.43 6.36
C ARG A 140 7.47 11.00 5.50
N LEU A 141 7.65 9.71 5.26
CA LEU A 141 8.73 9.18 4.42
C LEU A 141 8.70 9.79 3.01
N CYS A 142 7.52 9.91 2.41
CA CYS A 142 7.40 10.59 1.11
C CYS A 142 7.92 12.03 1.14
N ARG A 143 7.63 12.81 2.19
CA ARG A 143 8.15 14.19 2.33
C ARG A 143 9.66 14.21 2.53
N GLU A 144 10.21 13.31 3.34
CA GLU A 144 11.64 13.19 3.61
C GLU A 144 12.44 12.90 2.33
N HIS A 145 11.83 12.13 1.41
CA HIS A 145 12.39 11.84 0.08
C HIS A 145 11.94 12.83 -1.02
N GLY A 146 11.35 13.97 -0.67
CA GLY A 146 10.96 15.02 -1.61
C GLY A 146 9.75 14.69 -2.51
N LEU A 147 8.96 13.67 -2.15
CA LEU A 147 7.77 13.25 -2.89
C LEU A 147 6.52 14.00 -2.42
N SER A 148 5.56 14.17 -3.32
CA SER A 148 4.28 14.77 -2.98
C SER A 148 3.42 13.87 -2.09
N VAL A 149 2.64 14.47 -1.20
CA VAL A 149 1.69 13.78 -0.32
C VAL A 149 0.28 14.35 -0.50
N ILE A 150 -0.74 13.59 -0.08
CA ILE A 150 -2.12 14.08 -0.06
C ILE A 150 -2.26 15.01 1.15
N VAL A 151 -2.29 16.31 0.91
CA VAL A 151 -2.58 17.29 1.96
C VAL A 151 -4.07 17.21 2.31
N GLN A 152 -4.38 16.86 3.56
CA GLN A 152 -5.75 16.96 4.08
C GLN A 152 -6.04 18.43 4.38
N GLY A 153 -6.67 19.15 3.48
CA GLY A 153 -6.90 20.59 3.65
C GLY A 153 -8.17 21.14 3.02
N GLU A 154 -8.86 20.34 2.22
CA GLU A 154 -10.20 20.63 1.76
C GLU A 154 -11.06 19.35 1.86
N PRO A 155 -12.38 19.45 2.14
CA PRO A 155 -13.26 18.30 2.22
C PRO A 155 -13.53 17.72 0.81
N SER A 156 -12.50 17.46 0.04
CA SER A 156 -12.61 16.62 -1.14
C SER A 156 -12.71 15.19 -0.64
N LYS A 157 -13.91 14.65 -0.66
CA LYS A 157 -14.18 13.22 -0.45
C LYS A 157 -13.12 12.44 -1.24
N ALA A 158 -12.45 11.50 -0.60
CA ALA A 158 -11.40 10.70 -1.20
C ALA A 158 -11.80 10.24 -2.59
N VAL A 159 -11.12 10.73 -3.60
CA VAL A 159 -11.33 10.31 -4.99
C VAL A 159 -10.70 8.93 -5.10
N SER A 160 -11.44 7.94 -5.61
CA SER A 160 -10.86 6.62 -5.84
C SER A 160 -9.72 6.75 -6.86
N TYR A 161 -8.72 5.86 -6.78
CA TYR A 161 -7.62 5.87 -7.74
C TYR A 161 -8.10 5.82 -9.20
N VAL A 162 -9.14 5.03 -9.48
CA VAL A 162 -9.76 4.93 -10.81
C VAL A 162 -10.38 6.26 -11.26
N GLU A 163 -11.03 6.97 -10.33
CA GLU A 163 -11.62 8.27 -10.60
C GLU A 163 -10.55 9.35 -10.83
N TRP A 164 -9.47 9.32 -10.02
CA TRP A 164 -8.30 10.18 -10.22
C TRP A 164 -7.63 9.94 -11.58
N LEU A 165 -7.43 8.67 -11.97
CA LEU A 165 -6.84 8.30 -13.25
C LEU A 165 -7.68 8.79 -14.43
N ARG A 166 -9.01 8.71 -14.34
CA ARG A 166 -9.92 9.26 -15.36
C ARG A 166 -9.83 10.78 -15.46
N GLN A 167 -9.79 11.46 -14.31
CA GLN A 167 -9.63 12.92 -14.27
C GLN A 167 -8.26 13.37 -14.82
N SER A 168 -7.18 12.67 -14.51
CA SER A 168 -5.84 12.98 -15.04
C SER A 168 -5.73 12.80 -16.57
N ARG A 169 -6.58 11.93 -17.15
CA ARG A 169 -6.73 11.72 -18.60
C ARG A 169 -7.74 12.65 -19.25
N GLY A 170 -8.26 13.65 -18.53
CA GLY A 170 -9.28 14.57 -19.03
C GLY A 170 -10.66 13.93 -19.27
N GLN A 171 -10.89 12.72 -18.75
CA GLN A 171 -12.17 12.03 -18.90
C GLN A 171 -13.14 12.50 -17.82
N ALA A 172 -14.33 12.94 -18.23
CA ALA A 172 -15.40 13.28 -17.29
C ALA A 172 -15.85 12.05 -16.50
N THR A 173 -15.98 12.23 -15.20
CA THR A 173 -16.55 11.21 -14.29
C THR A 173 -17.97 11.64 -13.90
N PHE A 174 -18.84 10.68 -13.57
CA PHE A 174 -20.19 10.98 -13.07
C PHE A 174 -20.17 12.01 -11.95
N ARG A 175 -19.19 11.93 -11.06
CA ARG A 175 -19.00 12.85 -9.94
C ARG A 175 -18.54 14.25 -10.37
N SER A 176 -17.70 14.36 -11.43
CA SER A 176 -17.32 15.66 -11.98
C SER A 176 -18.46 16.35 -12.68
N LEU A 177 -19.29 15.61 -13.40
CA LEU A 177 -20.50 16.10 -14.05
C LEU A 177 -21.50 16.57 -13.00
N LEU A 178 -21.82 15.76 -12.00
CA LEU A 178 -22.73 16.13 -10.92
C LEU A 178 -22.29 17.37 -10.14
N LYS A 179 -20.96 17.54 -9.94
CA LYS A 179 -20.43 18.78 -9.33
C LYS A 179 -20.58 20.00 -10.23
N ALA A 180 -20.48 19.86 -11.52
CA ALA A 180 -20.69 20.94 -12.47
C ALA A 180 -22.16 21.36 -12.44
N ASP A 181 -23.09 20.42 -12.56
CA ASP A 181 -24.54 20.65 -12.51
C ASP A 181 -25.00 21.32 -11.20
N LEU A 182 -24.44 20.87 -10.07
CA LEU A 182 -24.72 21.48 -8.75
C LEU A 182 -24.20 22.92 -8.63
N ARG A 183 -23.02 23.22 -9.21
CA ARG A 183 -22.48 24.59 -9.19
C ARG A 183 -23.32 25.53 -10.06
N GLU A 184 -23.73 25.07 -11.22
CA GLU A 184 -24.62 25.81 -12.11
C GLU A 184 -25.95 26.12 -11.44
N ALA A 185 -26.60 25.10 -10.83
CA ALA A 185 -27.84 25.27 -10.07
C ALA A 185 -27.70 26.23 -8.87
N ILE A 186 -26.56 26.25 -8.18
CA ILE A 186 -26.31 27.18 -7.06
C ILE A 186 -26.08 28.60 -7.57
N GLN A 187 -25.42 28.78 -8.72
CA GLN A 187 -25.26 30.11 -9.33
C GLN A 187 -26.61 30.67 -9.77
N ASP A 188 -27.39 29.89 -10.47
CA ASP A 188 -28.74 30.28 -10.92
C ASP A 188 -29.67 30.64 -9.74
N ALA A 189 -29.51 29.94 -8.59
CA ALA A 189 -30.28 30.25 -7.39
C ALA A 189 -29.85 31.52 -6.64
N ASN A 190 -28.61 31.96 -6.84
CA ASN A 190 -28.09 33.21 -6.24
C ASN A 190 -28.35 34.46 -7.11
N ASP A 191 -28.71 34.26 -8.38
CA ASP A 191 -29.01 35.33 -9.34
C ASP A 191 -30.51 35.68 -9.39
N LEU A 192 -31.34 35.07 -8.50
CA LEU A 192 -32.78 35.34 -8.29
C LEU A 192 -33.00 36.17 -7.03
#